data_61cd9e16ca688f6c7d5bfbd3d2b3f2cc
#
_entry.id   61cd9e16ca688f6c7d5bfbd3d2b3f2cc
#
_cell.length_a   1.000
_cell.length_b   1.000
_cell.length_c   1.000
_cell.angle_alpha   90.00
_cell.angle_beta   90.00
_cell.angle_gamma   90.00
#
_symmetry.space_group_name_H-M   'P 1'
#
loop_
_entity.id
_entity.type
_entity.pdbx_description
1 polymer ?
#
loop_
_entity_poly.entity_id
_entity_poly.type
_entity_poly.pdbx_seq_one_letter_code
_entity_poly.pdbx_strand_id
1 'polypeptide(L)'
;MRTTIDSYKNRAGRLNLEGINFDDFKDQPLSPAALRSLRYMHDVEHHTVCYLRDLLLTPAHQDPEITSFLSCWVFEEMWHGEAIGQVLEAHGEQAGAPRIAALRERHRRKEAVTTLSTLGSAAFAGKAFIALHMTWGAINEWTTQAGYGRLSERADHATLKELLGRIMKQEGGHIDFYASEAGRRLAQSPRAQKLTRFFLKHTWRPVGSGVMPKPEVDFLVDYLFDGPAGGAMAARIDRRVDRLPGQGDLHLLKTAVAKLSPHPVAA
;
A
#
# COMPACT_ATOMS: atom_id res chain seq x y z
N MET A 1 12.46 10.78 -15.83
CA MET A 1 12.15 12.20 -15.56
C MET A 1 11.55 12.27 -14.16
N ARG A 2 11.95 13.19 -13.30
CA ARG A 2 11.38 13.31 -11.93
C ARG A 2 9.93 13.77 -12.04
N THR A 3 9.02 13.11 -11.36
CA THR A 3 7.65 13.62 -11.16
C THR A 3 7.73 14.81 -10.20
N THR A 4 7.41 16.01 -10.68
CA THR A 4 7.33 17.20 -9.83
C THR A 4 6.00 17.21 -9.09
N ILE A 5 5.95 17.87 -7.93
CA ILE A 5 4.71 17.99 -7.15
C ILE A 5 3.61 18.70 -7.96
N ASP A 6 3.95 19.69 -8.77
CA ASP A 6 2.96 20.37 -9.61
C ASP A 6 2.41 19.46 -10.71
N SER A 7 3.27 18.63 -11.33
CA SER A 7 2.82 17.63 -12.30
C SER A 7 1.93 16.57 -11.64
N TYR A 8 2.19 16.20 -10.38
CA TYR A 8 1.36 15.28 -9.62
C TYR A 8 -0.01 15.92 -9.29
N LYS A 9 -0.02 17.10 -8.67
CA LYS A 9 -1.25 17.82 -8.32
C LYS A 9 -2.20 18.03 -9.51
N ASN A 10 -1.66 18.31 -10.68
CA ASN A 10 -2.45 18.53 -11.90
C ASN A 10 -3.13 17.25 -12.43
N ARG A 11 -2.71 16.07 -11.96
CA ARG A 11 -3.27 14.77 -12.36
C ARG A 11 -4.08 14.12 -11.25
N ALA A 12 -3.79 14.48 -10.00
CA ALA A 12 -4.47 13.94 -8.83
C ALA A 12 -5.97 14.26 -8.87
N GLY A 13 -6.78 13.28 -8.56
CA GLY A 13 -8.22 13.46 -8.59
C GLY A 13 -9.01 12.21 -8.25
N ARG A 14 -10.32 12.36 -8.31
CA ARG A 14 -11.26 11.27 -8.11
C ARG A 14 -11.03 10.17 -9.15
N LEU A 15 -11.10 8.90 -8.72
CA LEU A 15 -11.10 7.77 -9.64
C LEU A 15 -12.30 7.86 -10.59
N ASN A 16 -12.04 7.79 -11.89
CA ASN A 16 -13.12 7.77 -12.88
C ASN A 16 -13.77 6.38 -12.91
N LEU A 17 -15.06 6.33 -12.57
CA LEU A 17 -15.87 5.12 -12.59
C LEU A 17 -16.87 5.07 -13.76
N GLU A 18 -16.84 6.04 -14.66
CA GLU A 18 -17.71 6.08 -15.83
C GLU A 18 -17.55 4.82 -16.68
N GLY A 19 -18.69 4.17 -17.00
CA GLY A 19 -18.72 2.92 -17.77
C GLY A 19 -18.40 1.65 -16.97
N ILE A 20 -18.09 1.73 -15.67
CA ILE A 20 -18.04 0.55 -14.80
C ILE A 20 -19.45 0.15 -14.42
N ASN A 21 -19.88 -1.05 -14.84
CA ASN A 21 -21.18 -1.59 -14.48
C ASN A 21 -21.08 -2.51 -13.26
N PHE A 22 -21.46 -2.03 -12.09
CA PHE A 22 -21.40 -2.81 -10.84
C PHE A 22 -22.46 -3.91 -10.77
N ASP A 23 -23.51 -3.88 -11.61
CA ASP A 23 -24.50 -4.93 -11.65
C ASP A 23 -23.95 -6.23 -12.24
N ASP A 24 -22.86 -6.17 -13.03
CA ASP A 24 -22.17 -7.36 -13.53
C ASP A 24 -21.74 -8.32 -12.41
N PHE A 25 -21.44 -7.78 -11.21
CA PHE A 25 -21.09 -8.60 -10.05
C PHE A 25 -22.26 -9.41 -9.46
N LYS A 26 -23.51 -9.02 -9.77
CA LYS A 26 -24.69 -9.81 -9.40
C LYS A 26 -24.88 -11.00 -10.33
N ASP A 27 -24.57 -10.81 -11.62
CA ASP A 27 -24.68 -11.84 -12.64
C ASP A 27 -23.51 -12.82 -12.60
N GLN A 28 -22.30 -12.32 -12.28
CA GLN A 28 -21.08 -13.09 -12.16
C GLN A 28 -20.40 -12.79 -10.81
N PRO A 29 -20.85 -13.40 -9.71
CA PRO A 29 -20.33 -13.11 -8.39
C PRO A 29 -18.87 -13.59 -8.24
N LEU A 30 -18.08 -12.78 -7.55
CA LEU A 30 -16.69 -13.08 -7.23
C LEU A 30 -16.58 -14.25 -6.25
N SER A 31 -15.46 -14.98 -6.33
CA SER A 31 -15.16 -16.04 -5.38
C SER A 31 -15.02 -15.49 -3.94
N PRO A 32 -15.30 -16.33 -2.91
CA PRO A 32 -15.11 -15.94 -1.51
C PRO A 32 -13.69 -15.44 -1.21
N ALA A 33 -12.67 -15.99 -1.88
CA ALA A 33 -11.28 -15.58 -1.71
C ALA A 33 -11.02 -14.19 -2.31
N ALA A 34 -11.58 -13.89 -3.48
CA ALA A 34 -11.49 -12.58 -4.10
C ALA A 34 -12.21 -11.51 -3.25
N LEU A 35 -13.40 -11.81 -2.75
CA LEU A 35 -14.14 -10.92 -1.86
C LEU A 35 -13.40 -10.68 -0.53
N ARG A 36 -12.78 -11.72 0.05
CA ARG A 36 -11.95 -11.58 1.24
C ARG A 36 -10.76 -10.66 1.00
N SER A 37 -10.14 -10.75 -0.17
CA SER A 37 -9.05 -9.86 -0.58
C SER A 37 -9.53 -8.42 -0.75
N LEU A 38 -10.68 -8.20 -1.39
CA LEU A 38 -11.26 -6.88 -1.57
C LEU A 38 -11.67 -6.24 -0.25
N ARG A 39 -12.22 -7.01 0.70
CA ARG A 39 -12.48 -6.51 2.07
C ARG A 39 -11.22 -5.98 2.75
N TYR A 40 -10.13 -6.74 2.61
CA TYR A 40 -8.83 -6.32 3.15
C TYR A 40 -8.36 -5.02 2.50
N MET A 41 -8.37 -4.96 1.16
CA MET A 41 -7.94 -3.79 0.41
C MET A 41 -8.78 -2.56 0.74
N HIS A 42 -10.12 -2.66 0.71
CA HIS A 42 -11.03 -1.60 1.14
C HIS A 42 -10.67 -1.03 2.52
N ASP A 43 -10.45 -1.90 3.49
CA ASP A 43 -10.17 -1.49 4.86
C ASP A 43 -8.80 -0.79 4.99
N VAL A 44 -7.81 -1.23 4.23
CA VAL A 44 -6.47 -0.62 4.21
C VAL A 44 -6.49 0.74 3.50
N GLU A 45 -7.16 0.85 2.35
CA GLU A 45 -7.31 2.11 1.62
C GLU A 45 -7.94 3.21 2.51
N HIS A 46 -9.04 2.89 3.17
CA HIS A 46 -9.68 3.84 4.08
C HIS A 46 -8.89 4.12 5.37
N HIS A 47 -7.90 3.29 5.70
CA HIS A 47 -7.03 3.52 6.86
C HIS A 47 -5.90 4.53 6.58
N THR A 48 -5.62 4.83 5.34
CA THR A 48 -4.55 5.76 4.92
C THR A 48 -4.68 7.14 5.56
N VAL A 49 -5.91 7.59 5.85
CA VAL A 49 -6.14 8.86 6.59
C VAL A 49 -5.56 8.83 8.00
N CYS A 50 -5.59 7.68 8.70
CA CYS A 50 -4.97 7.53 10.01
C CYS A 50 -3.45 7.58 9.90
N TYR A 51 -2.92 6.98 8.86
CA TYR A 51 -1.50 7.03 8.53
C TYR A 51 -1.05 8.46 8.20
N LEU A 52 -1.82 9.21 7.39
CA LEU A 52 -1.54 10.63 7.13
C LEU A 52 -1.50 11.46 8.43
N ARG A 53 -2.48 11.25 9.33
CA ARG A 53 -2.51 11.91 10.65
C ARG A 53 -1.17 11.72 11.39
N ASP A 54 -0.67 10.49 11.44
CA ASP A 54 0.57 10.17 12.15
C ASP A 54 1.78 10.84 11.48
N LEU A 55 1.81 10.90 10.16
CA LEU A 55 2.88 11.54 9.39
C LEU A 55 2.92 13.06 9.60
N LEU A 56 1.76 13.69 9.69
CA LEU A 56 1.67 15.13 9.94
C LEU A 56 2.15 15.52 11.34
N LEU A 57 2.30 14.57 12.25
CA LEU A 57 2.92 14.77 13.57
C LEU A 57 4.45 14.61 13.55
N THR A 58 5.05 14.30 12.39
CA THR A 58 6.50 14.09 12.20
C THR A 58 7.12 15.26 11.44
N PRO A 59 8.46 15.31 11.28
CA PRO A 59 9.11 16.32 10.44
C PRO A 59 8.59 16.41 9.00
N ALA A 60 7.82 15.43 8.51
CA ALA A 60 7.23 15.47 7.17
C ALA A 60 6.32 16.68 6.96
N HIS A 61 5.63 17.16 8.00
CA HIS A 61 4.76 18.35 7.90
C HIS A 61 5.51 19.64 7.57
N GLN A 62 6.82 19.70 7.81
CA GLN A 62 7.66 20.86 7.54
C GLN A 62 8.11 20.96 6.07
N ASP A 63 7.88 19.90 5.28
CA ASP A 63 8.21 19.85 3.87
C ASP A 63 6.96 20.09 3.01
N PRO A 64 6.82 21.28 2.36
CA PRO A 64 5.61 21.62 1.61
C PRO A 64 5.37 20.71 0.41
N GLU A 65 6.42 20.17 -0.20
CA GLU A 65 6.30 19.24 -1.34
C GLU A 65 5.73 17.91 -0.88
N ILE A 66 6.22 17.41 0.26
CA ILE A 66 5.72 16.16 0.85
C ILE A 66 4.28 16.31 1.36
N THR A 67 3.94 17.38 2.05
CA THR A 67 2.57 17.58 2.54
C THR A 67 1.57 17.76 1.41
N SER A 68 1.95 18.46 0.33
CA SER A 68 1.11 18.57 -0.86
C SER A 68 0.86 17.21 -1.50
N PHE A 69 1.89 16.40 -1.64
CA PHE A 69 1.75 15.02 -2.15
C PHE A 69 0.83 14.19 -1.26
N LEU A 70 1.10 14.13 0.04
CA LEU A 70 0.33 13.31 0.98
C LEU A 70 -1.15 13.70 1.02
N SER A 71 -1.48 14.97 0.84
CA SER A 71 -2.87 15.45 0.78
C SER A 71 -3.60 14.95 -0.47
N CYS A 72 -2.94 15.00 -1.63
CA CYS A 72 -3.50 14.46 -2.87
C CYS A 72 -3.58 12.94 -2.83
N TRP A 73 -2.51 12.29 -2.36
CA TRP A 73 -2.41 10.84 -2.23
C TRP A 73 -3.56 10.30 -1.37
N VAL A 74 -3.76 10.78 -0.15
CA VAL A 74 -4.84 10.27 0.72
C VAL A 74 -6.24 10.51 0.13
N PHE A 75 -6.40 11.57 -0.64
CA PHE A 75 -7.65 11.83 -1.35
C PHE A 75 -7.92 10.76 -2.43
N GLU A 76 -6.90 10.37 -3.19
CA GLU A 76 -7.01 9.31 -4.20
C GLU A 76 -7.26 7.94 -3.56
N GLU A 77 -6.56 7.61 -2.44
CA GLU A 77 -6.77 6.37 -1.68
C GLU A 77 -8.21 6.23 -1.15
N MET A 78 -8.82 7.34 -0.70
CA MET A 78 -10.22 7.32 -0.31
C MET A 78 -11.13 6.90 -1.47
N TRP A 79 -10.85 7.36 -2.70
CA TRP A 79 -11.61 6.96 -3.88
C TRP A 79 -11.33 5.52 -4.33
N HIS A 80 -10.13 5.00 -4.10
CA HIS A 80 -9.85 3.56 -4.29
C HIS A 80 -10.72 2.73 -3.34
N GLY A 81 -10.73 3.10 -2.06
CA GLY A 81 -11.58 2.45 -1.06
C GLY A 81 -13.07 2.50 -1.41
N GLU A 82 -13.59 3.67 -1.81
CA GLU A 82 -14.99 3.81 -2.25
C GLU A 82 -15.32 2.94 -3.47
N ALA A 83 -14.42 2.86 -4.44
CA ALA A 83 -14.62 2.05 -5.62
C ALA A 83 -14.66 0.53 -5.29
N ILE A 84 -13.77 0.08 -4.41
CA ILE A 84 -13.80 -1.31 -3.91
C ILE A 84 -15.05 -1.54 -3.07
N GLY A 85 -15.49 -0.54 -2.29
CA GLY A 85 -16.72 -0.58 -1.51
C GLY A 85 -17.95 -0.89 -2.35
N GLN A 86 -18.08 -0.27 -3.53
CA GLN A 86 -19.20 -0.55 -4.45
C GLN A 86 -19.20 -2.01 -4.94
N VAL A 87 -18.03 -2.62 -5.12
CA VAL A 87 -17.95 -4.07 -5.45
C VAL A 87 -18.46 -4.91 -4.28
N LEU A 88 -18.08 -4.58 -3.05
CA LEU A 88 -18.56 -5.29 -1.85
C LEU A 88 -20.08 -5.14 -1.69
N GLU A 89 -20.61 -3.93 -1.88
CA GLU A 89 -22.05 -3.65 -1.81
C GLU A 89 -22.84 -4.42 -2.89
N ALA A 90 -22.30 -4.56 -4.10
CA ALA A 90 -22.92 -5.37 -5.15
C ALA A 90 -23.03 -6.87 -4.77
N HIS A 91 -22.19 -7.33 -3.84
CA HIS A 91 -22.27 -8.67 -3.23
C HIS A 91 -23.08 -8.73 -1.94
N GLY A 92 -23.80 -7.66 -1.57
CA GLY A 92 -24.61 -7.58 -0.36
C GLY A 92 -23.79 -7.41 0.93
N GLU A 93 -22.53 -7.02 0.83
CA GLU A 93 -21.67 -6.78 1.99
C GLU A 93 -21.73 -5.32 2.46
N GLN A 94 -21.50 -5.11 3.75
CA GLN A 94 -21.41 -3.78 4.31
C GLN A 94 -20.06 -3.15 3.93
N ALA A 95 -20.10 -1.95 3.33
CA ALA A 95 -18.93 -1.13 3.02
C ALA A 95 -19.11 0.30 3.53
N GLY A 96 -18.24 1.22 3.14
CA GLY A 96 -18.33 2.63 3.45
C GLY A 96 -18.29 2.99 4.94
N ALA A 97 -18.90 4.10 5.30
CA ALA A 97 -18.78 4.72 6.63
C ALA A 97 -19.08 3.78 7.83
N PRO A 98 -20.12 2.93 7.83
CA PRO A 98 -20.40 2.04 8.96
C PRO A 98 -19.28 1.02 9.18
N ARG A 99 -18.75 0.43 8.10
CA ARG A 99 -17.63 -0.52 8.16
C ARG A 99 -16.37 0.15 8.66
N ILE A 100 -16.05 1.34 8.14
CA ILE A 100 -14.86 2.11 8.53
C ILE A 100 -14.93 2.51 10.01
N ALA A 101 -16.08 2.96 10.50
CA ALA A 101 -16.28 3.30 11.90
C ALA A 101 -16.03 2.10 12.81
N ALA A 102 -16.58 0.93 12.47
CA ALA A 102 -16.37 -0.32 13.22
C ALA A 102 -14.89 -0.76 13.21
N LEU A 103 -14.21 -0.61 12.06
CA LEU A 103 -12.79 -0.91 11.93
C LEU A 103 -11.95 -0.02 12.86
N ARG A 104 -12.16 1.30 12.82
CA ARG A 104 -11.43 2.27 13.64
C ARG A 104 -11.64 2.05 15.14
N GLU A 105 -12.87 1.78 15.57
CA GLU A 105 -13.13 1.47 16.98
C GLU A 105 -12.41 0.18 17.42
N ARG A 106 -12.46 -0.87 16.60
CA ARG A 106 -11.76 -2.15 16.88
C ARG A 106 -10.25 -1.96 17.02
N HIS A 107 -9.66 -1.07 16.23
CA HIS A 107 -8.20 -0.88 16.17
C HIS A 107 -7.68 0.28 17.00
N ARG A 108 -8.51 1.04 17.67
CA ARG A 108 -8.19 2.24 18.45
C ARG A 108 -6.95 2.11 19.34
N ARG A 109 -6.82 1.01 20.08
CA ARG A 109 -5.65 0.77 20.95
C ARG A 109 -4.38 0.49 20.16
N LYS A 110 -4.50 -0.28 19.08
CA LYS A 110 -3.37 -0.62 18.21
C LYS A 110 -2.87 0.62 17.46
N GLU A 111 -3.78 1.47 17.01
CA GLU A 111 -3.45 2.76 16.41
C GLU A 111 -2.65 3.66 17.34
N ALA A 112 -3.04 3.78 18.59
CA ALA A 112 -2.31 4.58 19.58
C ALA A 112 -0.85 4.11 19.71
N VAL A 113 -0.62 2.80 19.74
CA VAL A 113 0.73 2.22 19.79
C VAL A 113 1.50 2.51 18.50
N THR A 114 0.83 2.39 17.36
CA THR A 114 1.44 2.69 16.04
C THR A 114 1.84 4.16 15.95
N THR A 115 0.97 5.07 16.36
CA THR A 115 1.26 6.51 16.42
C THR A 115 2.50 6.79 17.28
N LEU A 116 2.56 6.25 18.51
CA LEU A 116 3.72 6.42 19.41
C LEU A 116 5.01 5.86 18.79
N SER A 117 4.93 4.69 18.15
CA SER A 117 6.07 4.09 17.45
C SER A 117 6.56 4.97 16.28
N THR A 118 5.63 5.53 15.50
CA THR A 118 5.95 6.45 14.41
C THR A 118 6.64 7.72 14.92
N LEU A 119 6.11 8.33 15.97
CA LEU A 119 6.70 9.51 16.60
C LEU A 119 8.07 9.21 17.19
N GLY A 120 8.24 8.08 17.87
CA GLY A 120 9.54 7.64 18.39
C GLY A 120 10.58 7.44 17.28
N SER A 121 10.18 6.78 16.20
CA SER A 121 11.01 6.56 15.02
C SER A 121 11.39 7.89 14.34
N ALA A 122 10.43 8.81 14.24
CA ALA A 122 10.66 10.14 13.67
C ALA A 122 11.60 10.98 14.53
N ALA A 123 11.44 10.97 15.85
CA ALA A 123 12.33 11.66 16.78
C ALA A 123 13.75 11.11 16.70
N PHE A 124 13.91 9.79 16.64
CA PHE A 124 15.23 9.14 16.51
C PHE A 124 15.90 9.43 15.16
N ALA A 125 15.15 9.33 14.07
CA ALA A 125 15.68 9.53 12.71
C ALA A 125 15.90 11.03 12.37
N GLY A 126 15.14 11.93 12.98
CA GLY A 126 15.17 13.36 12.67
C GLY A 126 14.89 13.63 11.19
N LYS A 127 15.70 14.47 10.54
CA LYS A 127 15.53 14.79 9.10
C LYS A 127 15.62 13.57 8.17
N ALA A 128 16.27 12.49 8.60
CA ALA A 128 16.34 11.26 7.82
C ALA A 128 14.99 10.48 7.79
N PHE A 129 14.04 10.83 8.67
CA PHE A 129 12.72 10.21 8.72
C PHE A 129 11.96 10.33 7.40
N ILE A 130 12.07 11.48 6.71
CA ILE A 130 11.37 11.67 5.44
C ILE A 130 11.89 10.66 4.38
N ALA A 131 13.21 10.43 4.33
CA ALA A 131 13.76 9.41 3.42
C ALA A 131 13.27 8.02 3.75
N LEU A 132 13.24 7.65 5.04
CA LEU A 132 12.66 6.39 5.52
C LEU A 132 11.20 6.26 5.10
N HIS A 133 10.38 7.29 5.37
CA HIS A 133 8.97 7.26 5.04
C HIS A 133 8.71 7.16 3.53
N MET A 134 9.42 7.94 2.70
CA MET A 134 9.28 7.85 1.25
C MET A 134 9.70 6.47 0.71
N THR A 135 10.73 5.87 1.29
CA THR A 135 11.16 4.51 0.93
C THR A 135 10.10 3.47 1.31
N TRP A 136 9.56 3.59 2.51
CA TRP A 136 8.50 2.69 2.99
C TRP A 136 7.24 2.81 2.12
N GLY A 137 6.82 4.02 1.81
CA GLY A 137 5.71 4.30 0.90
C GLY A 137 5.94 3.66 -0.48
N ALA A 138 7.11 3.86 -1.09
CA ALA A 138 7.42 3.24 -2.38
C ALA A 138 7.29 1.70 -2.36
N ILE A 139 7.74 1.05 -1.29
CA ILE A 139 7.64 -0.41 -1.14
C ILE A 139 6.18 -0.82 -0.99
N ASN A 140 5.39 -0.07 -0.21
CA ASN A 140 3.98 -0.33 -0.03
C ASN A 140 3.22 -0.20 -1.36
N GLU A 141 3.42 0.89 -2.10
CA GLU A 141 2.76 1.12 -3.40
C GLU A 141 3.14 0.05 -4.44
N TRP A 142 4.42 -0.35 -4.51
CA TRP A 142 4.81 -1.46 -5.38
C TRP A 142 4.12 -2.76 -5.01
N THR A 143 3.93 -3.01 -3.71
CA THR A 143 3.26 -4.22 -3.21
C THR A 143 1.76 -4.17 -3.48
N THR A 144 1.12 -3.02 -3.23
CA THR A 144 -0.31 -2.79 -3.48
C THR A 144 -0.65 -2.94 -4.96
N GLN A 145 0.10 -2.25 -5.84
CA GLN A 145 -0.09 -2.38 -7.29
C GLN A 145 0.08 -3.82 -7.78
N ALA A 146 1.09 -4.53 -7.27
CA ALA A 146 1.31 -5.94 -7.60
C ALA A 146 0.15 -6.83 -7.08
N GLY A 147 -0.36 -6.55 -5.89
CA GLY A 147 -1.51 -7.21 -5.31
C GLY A 147 -2.78 -7.03 -6.15
N TYR A 148 -3.08 -5.81 -6.58
CA TYR A 148 -4.20 -5.53 -7.47
C TYR A 148 -4.08 -6.28 -8.81
N GLY A 149 -2.90 -6.26 -9.43
CA GLY A 149 -2.64 -6.99 -10.65
C GLY A 149 -2.89 -8.50 -10.47
N ARG A 150 -2.40 -9.07 -9.38
CA ARG A 150 -2.57 -10.51 -9.11
C ARG A 150 -4.01 -10.87 -8.78
N LEU A 151 -4.73 -10.02 -8.02
CA LEU A 151 -6.15 -10.22 -7.76
C LEU A 151 -6.96 -10.18 -9.05
N SER A 152 -6.67 -9.23 -9.94
CA SER A 152 -7.30 -9.09 -11.25
C SER A 152 -7.13 -10.37 -12.12
N GLU A 153 -5.92 -10.96 -12.11
CA GLU A 153 -5.65 -12.21 -12.81
C GLU A 153 -6.41 -13.40 -12.19
N ARG A 154 -6.44 -13.49 -10.85
CA ARG A 154 -7.03 -14.65 -10.14
C ARG A 154 -8.55 -14.62 -10.10
N ALA A 155 -9.15 -13.46 -10.07
CA ALA A 155 -10.60 -13.30 -10.04
C ALA A 155 -11.26 -13.59 -11.39
N ASP A 156 -10.52 -13.39 -12.48
CA ASP A 156 -10.96 -13.61 -13.88
C ASP A 156 -12.32 -12.98 -14.19
N HIS A 157 -12.55 -11.74 -13.72
CA HIS A 157 -13.79 -10.99 -13.88
C HIS A 157 -13.52 -9.70 -14.65
N ALA A 158 -14.16 -9.51 -15.80
CA ALA A 158 -13.86 -8.40 -16.73
C ALA A 158 -14.03 -7.01 -16.07
N THR A 159 -15.15 -6.78 -15.39
CA THR A 159 -15.43 -5.51 -14.73
C THR A 159 -14.47 -5.23 -13.57
N LEU A 160 -14.10 -6.26 -12.78
CA LEU A 160 -13.09 -6.11 -11.73
C LEU A 160 -11.72 -5.78 -12.33
N LYS A 161 -11.34 -6.42 -13.43
CA LYS A 161 -10.09 -6.16 -14.14
C LYS A 161 -10.01 -4.71 -14.62
N GLU A 162 -11.10 -4.19 -15.17
CA GLU A 162 -11.18 -2.80 -15.61
C GLU A 162 -11.07 -1.84 -14.42
N LEU A 163 -11.82 -2.09 -13.34
CA LEU A 163 -11.78 -1.28 -12.12
C LEU A 163 -10.38 -1.23 -11.51
N LEU A 164 -9.78 -2.41 -11.27
CA LEU A 164 -8.43 -2.51 -10.70
C LEU A 164 -7.37 -1.92 -11.64
N GLY A 165 -7.58 -2.00 -12.95
CA GLY A 165 -6.73 -1.35 -13.95
C GLY A 165 -6.71 0.17 -13.81
N ARG A 166 -7.86 0.78 -13.52
CA ARG A 166 -7.97 2.24 -13.27
C ARG A 166 -7.30 2.63 -11.96
N ILE A 167 -7.49 1.86 -10.88
CA ILE A 167 -6.78 2.07 -9.61
C ILE A 167 -5.27 1.98 -9.85
N MET A 168 -4.77 0.91 -10.45
CA MET A 168 -3.34 0.72 -10.72
C MET A 168 -2.73 1.84 -11.57
N LYS A 169 -3.51 2.52 -12.41
CA LYS A 169 -3.06 3.67 -13.18
C LYS A 169 -2.78 4.88 -12.28
N GLN A 170 -3.64 5.15 -11.28
CA GLN A 170 -3.39 6.21 -10.29
C GLN A 170 -2.24 5.83 -9.36
N GLU A 171 -2.16 4.56 -8.91
CA GLU A 171 -1.04 4.03 -8.15
C GLU A 171 0.33 4.24 -8.81
N GLY A 172 0.37 4.23 -10.15
CA GLY A 172 1.57 4.60 -10.89
C GLY A 172 2.10 5.99 -10.54
N GLY A 173 1.22 6.95 -10.29
CA GLY A 173 1.59 8.30 -9.84
C GLY A 173 2.14 8.32 -8.41
N HIS A 174 1.54 7.54 -7.49
CA HIS A 174 2.01 7.37 -6.12
C HIS A 174 3.41 6.78 -6.10
N ILE A 175 3.60 5.67 -6.82
CA ILE A 175 4.89 4.99 -6.99
C ILE A 175 5.97 5.94 -7.49
N ASP A 176 5.68 6.69 -8.55
CA ASP A 176 6.64 7.60 -9.17
C ASP A 176 7.11 8.68 -8.19
N PHE A 177 6.21 9.24 -7.41
CA PHE A 177 6.55 10.27 -6.43
C PHE A 177 7.33 9.67 -5.26
N TYR A 178 6.79 8.65 -4.61
CA TYR A 178 7.46 8.00 -3.47
C TYR A 178 8.86 7.51 -3.83
N ALA A 179 9.01 6.79 -4.96
CA ALA A 179 10.29 6.22 -5.36
C ALA A 179 11.31 7.29 -5.76
N SER A 180 10.89 8.36 -6.45
CA SER A 180 11.79 9.44 -6.85
C SER A 180 12.30 10.23 -5.64
N GLU A 181 11.43 10.54 -4.68
CA GLU A 181 11.80 11.23 -3.44
C GLU A 181 12.66 10.36 -2.53
N ALA A 182 12.34 9.07 -2.40
CA ALA A 182 13.17 8.11 -1.69
C ALA A 182 14.60 8.07 -2.27
N GLY A 183 14.71 7.83 -3.58
CA GLY A 183 16.00 7.76 -4.27
C GLY A 183 16.83 9.04 -4.11
N ARG A 184 16.21 10.20 -4.30
CA ARG A 184 16.87 11.50 -4.15
C ARG A 184 17.41 11.73 -2.73
N ARG A 185 16.58 11.50 -1.71
CA ARG A 185 16.95 11.75 -0.31
C ARG A 185 17.96 10.73 0.20
N LEU A 186 17.85 9.48 -0.21
CA LEU A 186 18.84 8.45 0.13
C LEU A 186 20.19 8.76 -0.52
N ALA A 187 20.23 9.16 -1.81
CA ALA A 187 21.47 9.50 -2.50
C ALA A 187 22.24 10.64 -1.81
N GLN A 188 21.53 11.57 -1.17
CA GLN A 188 22.11 12.75 -0.51
C GLN A 188 22.62 12.48 0.92
N SER A 189 22.30 11.34 1.55
CA SER A 189 22.59 11.13 2.96
C SER A 189 22.95 9.68 3.32
N PRO A 190 24.23 9.38 3.55
CA PRO A 190 24.65 8.07 4.07
C PRO A 190 23.97 7.70 5.40
N ARG A 191 23.68 8.69 6.26
CA ARG A 191 22.93 8.49 7.50
C ARG A 191 21.51 8.03 7.20
N ALA A 192 20.82 8.66 6.23
CA ALA A 192 19.48 8.27 5.82
C ALA A 192 19.48 6.83 5.25
N GLN A 193 20.47 6.45 4.43
CA GLN A 193 20.62 5.09 3.93
C GLN A 193 20.71 4.07 5.07
N LYS A 194 21.61 4.29 6.04
CA LYS A 194 21.82 3.39 7.19
C LYS A 194 20.56 3.24 8.04
N LEU A 195 19.91 4.36 8.38
CA LEU A 195 18.70 4.35 9.20
C LEU A 195 17.53 3.69 8.47
N THR A 196 17.31 4.04 7.20
CA THR A 196 16.27 3.42 6.38
C THR A 196 16.48 1.91 6.29
N ARG A 197 17.69 1.46 5.99
CA ARG A 197 18.02 0.04 5.95
C ARG A 197 17.76 -0.67 7.28
N PHE A 198 18.14 -0.04 8.39
CA PHE A 198 17.90 -0.59 9.72
C PHE A 198 16.40 -0.79 9.98
N PHE A 199 15.59 0.25 9.77
CA PHE A 199 14.15 0.17 10.00
C PHE A 199 13.47 -0.83 9.06
N LEU A 200 13.80 -0.83 7.77
CA LEU A 200 13.25 -1.79 6.82
C LEU A 200 13.56 -3.23 7.23
N LYS A 201 14.81 -3.51 7.59
CA LYS A 201 15.24 -4.85 7.98
C LYS A 201 14.53 -5.37 9.23
N HIS A 202 14.27 -4.49 10.20
CA HIS A 202 13.79 -4.92 11.53
C HIS A 202 12.30 -4.69 11.76
N THR A 203 11.70 -3.71 11.10
CA THR A 203 10.32 -3.31 11.41
C THR A 203 9.36 -3.39 10.23
N TRP A 204 9.85 -3.43 8.98
CA TRP A 204 8.96 -3.54 7.84
C TRP A 204 8.11 -4.83 7.88
N ARG A 205 6.86 -4.71 7.50
CA ARG A 205 5.88 -5.80 7.38
C ARG A 205 5.05 -5.57 6.13
N PRO A 206 4.39 -6.61 5.58
CA PRO A 206 3.45 -6.48 4.47
C PRO A 206 2.39 -5.41 4.72
N VAL A 207 1.94 -4.77 3.64
CA VAL A 207 0.92 -3.71 3.66
C VAL A 207 -0.30 -4.17 4.44
N GLY A 208 -0.84 -3.31 5.31
CA GLY A 208 -2.00 -3.61 6.15
C GLY A 208 -1.68 -4.35 7.44
N SER A 209 -0.45 -4.85 7.68
CA SER A 209 -0.09 -5.54 8.94
C SER A 209 -0.29 -4.70 10.19
N GLY A 210 -0.25 -3.38 10.06
CA GLY A 210 -0.56 -2.43 11.13
C GLY A 210 -2.05 -2.36 11.47
N VAL A 211 -2.91 -2.64 10.51
CA VAL A 211 -4.37 -2.45 10.57
C VAL A 211 -5.08 -3.79 10.74
N MET A 212 -4.81 -4.74 9.87
CA MET A 212 -5.56 -5.98 9.76
C MET A 212 -5.13 -7.04 10.79
N PRO A 213 -6.01 -7.95 11.17
CA PRO A 213 -5.64 -9.14 11.96
C PRO A 213 -4.63 -10.00 11.22
N LYS A 214 -3.68 -10.61 11.96
CA LYS A 214 -2.64 -11.47 11.37
C LYS A 214 -3.19 -12.55 10.43
N PRO A 215 -4.27 -13.28 10.72
CA PRO A 215 -4.82 -14.27 9.78
C PRO A 215 -5.28 -13.69 8.44
N GLU A 216 -5.71 -12.42 8.41
CA GLU A 216 -6.09 -11.75 7.17
C GLU A 216 -4.86 -11.34 6.35
N VAL A 217 -3.81 -10.89 7.03
CA VAL A 217 -2.50 -10.60 6.39
C VAL A 217 -1.92 -11.87 5.80
N ASP A 218 -1.88 -12.94 6.58
CA ASP A 218 -1.35 -14.25 6.15
C ASP A 218 -2.12 -14.77 4.93
N PHE A 219 -3.46 -14.73 4.99
CA PHE A 219 -4.31 -15.11 3.88
C PHE A 219 -4.01 -14.31 2.62
N LEU A 220 -3.96 -12.97 2.73
CA LEU A 220 -3.76 -12.13 1.56
C LEU A 220 -2.40 -12.36 0.92
N VAL A 221 -1.35 -12.45 1.73
CA VAL A 221 0.01 -12.70 1.22
C VAL A 221 0.09 -14.08 0.55
N ASP A 222 -0.46 -15.12 1.18
CA ASP A 222 -0.51 -16.46 0.59
C ASP A 222 -1.33 -16.43 -0.70
N TYR A 223 -2.54 -15.88 -0.68
CA TYR A 223 -3.43 -15.84 -1.85
C TYR A 223 -2.83 -15.08 -3.03
N LEU A 224 -2.17 -13.95 -2.82
CA LEU A 224 -1.64 -13.11 -3.90
C LEU A 224 -0.23 -13.50 -4.36
N PHE A 225 0.62 -13.99 -3.45
CA PHE A 225 2.03 -14.25 -3.73
C PHE A 225 2.39 -15.74 -3.80
N ASP A 226 1.39 -16.62 -3.82
CA ASP A 226 1.61 -18.03 -3.96
C ASP A 226 2.16 -18.41 -5.36
N GLY A 227 2.85 -19.56 -5.42
CA GLY A 227 3.32 -20.19 -6.64
C GLY A 227 4.42 -19.42 -7.38
N PRO A 228 4.83 -19.90 -8.58
CA PRO A 228 5.92 -19.29 -9.35
C PRO A 228 5.67 -17.84 -9.75
N ALA A 229 4.42 -17.49 -10.11
CA ALA A 229 4.05 -16.14 -10.51
C ALA A 229 4.15 -15.16 -9.33
N GLY A 230 3.65 -15.56 -8.15
CA GLY A 230 3.77 -14.77 -6.92
C GLY A 230 5.22 -14.59 -6.48
N GLY A 231 6.01 -15.67 -6.53
CA GLY A 231 7.45 -15.61 -6.25
C GLY A 231 8.22 -14.68 -7.20
N ALA A 232 7.91 -14.72 -8.50
CA ALA A 232 8.48 -13.80 -9.49
C ALA A 232 8.10 -12.35 -9.22
N MET A 233 6.88 -12.11 -8.75
CA MET A 233 6.38 -10.79 -8.38
C MET A 233 7.08 -10.24 -7.15
N ALA A 234 7.22 -11.03 -6.08
CA ALA A 234 7.98 -10.68 -4.89
C ALA A 234 9.44 -10.34 -5.24
N ALA A 235 10.09 -11.17 -6.07
CA ALA A 235 11.44 -10.92 -6.55
C ALA A 235 11.55 -9.63 -7.38
N ARG A 236 10.53 -9.26 -8.15
CA ARG A 236 10.50 -7.99 -8.91
C ARG A 236 10.46 -6.78 -7.98
N ILE A 237 9.68 -6.85 -6.91
CA ILE A 237 9.60 -5.78 -5.91
C ILE A 237 10.94 -5.65 -5.18
N ASP A 238 11.53 -6.76 -4.71
CA ASP A 238 12.83 -6.75 -4.05
C ASP A 238 13.91 -6.14 -4.95
N ARG A 239 13.94 -6.45 -6.26
CA ARG A 239 14.85 -5.79 -7.22
C ARG A 239 14.62 -4.28 -7.36
N ARG A 240 13.40 -3.78 -7.15
CA ARG A 240 13.14 -2.32 -7.12
C ARG A 240 13.71 -1.70 -5.83
N VAL A 241 13.59 -2.39 -4.71
CA VAL A 241 14.20 -1.99 -3.43
C VAL A 241 15.73 -1.93 -3.56
N ASP A 242 16.34 -2.94 -4.17
CA ASP A 242 17.79 -3.02 -4.38
C ASP A 242 18.36 -1.82 -5.16
N ARG A 243 17.56 -1.19 -6.02
CA ARG A 243 17.97 0.01 -6.79
C ARG A 243 17.97 1.29 -5.97
N LEU A 244 17.36 1.29 -4.79
CA LEU A 244 17.38 2.46 -3.91
C LEU A 244 18.75 2.55 -3.21
N PRO A 245 19.36 3.75 -3.14
CA PRO A 245 20.69 3.92 -2.57
C PRO A 245 20.79 3.36 -1.14
N GLY A 246 21.71 2.41 -0.94
CA GLY A 246 21.98 1.77 0.34
C GLY A 246 20.98 0.68 0.76
N GLN A 247 20.03 0.27 -0.11
CA GLN A 247 18.98 -0.70 0.25
C GLN A 247 19.15 -2.09 -0.40
N GLY A 248 20.26 -2.37 -1.06
CA GLY A 248 20.49 -3.67 -1.71
C GLY A 248 20.43 -4.87 -0.78
N ASP A 249 20.03 -6.04 -1.31
CA ASP A 249 20.01 -7.34 -0.62
C ASP A 249 19.18 -7.43 0.66
N LEU A 250 18.09 -6.65 0.75
CA LEU A 250 17.15 -6.73 1.89
C LEU A 250 16.19 -7.91 1.79
N HIS A 251 15.80 -8.30 0.59
CA HIS A 251 14.88 -9.41 0.31
C HIS A 251 13.58 -9.38 1.13
N LEU A 252 12.98 -8.20 1.26
CA LEU A 252 11.85 -7.95 2.16
C LEU A 252 10.63 -8.79 1.81
N LEU A 253 10.23 -8.76 0.54
CA LEU A 253 9.04 -9.46 0.06
C LEU A 253 9.26 -10.98 0.03
N LYS A 254 10.39 -11.43 -0.48
CA LYS A 254 10.75 -12.87 -0.47
C LYS A 254 10.74 -13.43 0.94
N THR A 255 11.31 -12.70 1.90
CA THR A 255 11.33 -13.11 3.31
C THR A 255 9.93 -13.13 3.91
N ALA A 256 9.08 -12.15 3.61
CA ALA A 256 7.71 -12.11 4.09
C ALA A 256 6.88 -13.28 3.55
N VAL A 257 6.93 -13.50 2.24
CA VAL A 257 6.23 -14.62 1.57
C VAL A 257 6.69 -15.96 2.13
N ALA A 258 8.01 -16.20 2.24
CA ALA A 258 8.55 -17.45 2.75
C ALA A 258 8.14 -17.78 4.21
N LYS A 259 7.86 -16.75 5.03
CA LYS A 259 7.40 -16.95 6.42
C LYS A 259 5.93 -17.32 6.52
N LEU A 260 5.14 -17.02 5.52
CA LEU A 260 3.68 -17.15 5.53
C LEU A 260 3.19 -18.31 4.65
N SER A 261 3.97 -18.73 3.64
CA SER A 261 3.64 -19.88 2.80
C SER A 261 4.06 -21.19 3.50
N PRO A 262 3.10 -22.09 3.78
CA PRO A 262 3.41 -23.40 4.37
C PRO A 262 4.10 -24.35 3.39
N HIS A 263 4.23 -23.99 2.12
CA HIS A 263 4.91 -24.79 1.10
C HIS A 263 6.25 -24.19 0.73
N PRO A 264 7.36 -24.99 0.76
CA PRO A 264 8.66 -24.49 0.34
C PRO A 264 8.57 -24.07 -1.13
N VAL A 265 8.86 -22.80 -1.40
CA VAL A 265 9.12 -22.33 -2.78
C VAL A 265 10.33 -23.14 -3.25
N ALA A 266 10.13 -24.03 -4.23
CA ALA A 266 11.22 -24.76 -4.85
C ALA A 266 12.28 -23.76 -5.35
N ALA A 267 13.54 -24.05 -5.02
CA ALA A 267 14.71 -23.22 -5.30
C ALA A 267 14.97 -23.07 -6.80
#